data_ddb09c583b8fa3d80fefc58d34db745a
#
_entry.id   ddb09c583b8fa3d80fefc58d34db745a
#
_cell.length_a   1.000
_cell.length_b   1.000
_cell.length_c   1.000
_cell.angle_alpha   90.00
_cell.angle_beta   90.00
_cell.angle_gamma   90.00
#
_symmetry.space_group_name_H-M   'P 1'
#
loop_
_entity.id
_entity.type
_entity.pdbx_description
1 polymer ?
#
loop_
_entity_poly.entity_id
_entity_poly.type
_entity_poly.pdbx_seq_one_letter_code
_entity_poly.pdbx_strand_id
1 'polypeptide(L)'
;MRKLFYAIAFFGVLTFSGCALNQMVKLAQDQNLTVTPNPLEVHADTVSFEMSANLPVKMLKKGKVYTLNTFYKYGDSESALEPMEFKAEDYPNADSQQPKASKTYTMAYSPAMKSGNLEVQGVASDPKNGKSKESARLAVAPGVITTSKLVQPVYFAAYANHGYNNQEELIPTKVDFFFDQGRSVLKYSEQTSARGKKFNAFVAEKNVTRTVTITGTHSPEG
;
A
#
# COMPACT_ATOMS: atom_id res chain seq x y z
N MET A 1 18.03 -31.48 55.64
CA MET A 1 16.90 -30.56 55.39
C MET A 1 17.30 -29.24 54.71
N ARG A 2 18.47 -28.66 54.96
CA ARG A 2 18.93 -27.40 54.33
C ARG A 2 19.15 -27.49 52.79
N LYS A 3 19.54 -28.64 52.27
CA LYS A 3 19.79 -28.85 50.82
C LYS A 3 18.51 -29.01 49.98
N LEU A 4 17.39 -29.41 50.60
CA LEU A 4 16.10 -29.56 49.94
C LEU A 4 15.43 -28.20 49.64
N PHE A 5 15.66 -27.21 50.50
CA PHE A 5 15.13 -25.83 50.32
C PHE A 5 15.78 -25.10 49.14
N TYR A 6 17.05 -25.37 48.85
CA TYR A 6 17.72 -24.75 47.68
C TYR A 6 17.24 -25.33 46.36
N ALA A 7 16.85 -26.62 46.33
CA ALA A 7 16.29 -27.25 45.10
C ALA A 7 14.91 -26.68 44.75
N ILE A 8 14.07 -26.38 45.74
CA ILE A 8 12.75 -25.80 45.54
C ILE A 8 12.84 -24.33 45.07
N ALA A 9 13.80 -23.56 45.63
CA ALA A 9 14.02 -22.15 45.22
C ALA A 9 14.57 -22.04 43.80
N PHE A 10 15.34 -23.02 43.31
CA PHE A 10 15.89 -23.01 41.96
C PHE A 10 14.84 -23.43 40.89
N PHE A 11 13.85 -24.25 41.26
CA PHE A 11 12.78 -24.66 40.37
C PHE A 11 11.69 -23.59 40.18
N GLY A 12 11.53 -22.68 41.13
CA GLY A 12 10.54 -21.59 41.08
C GLY A 12 10.87 -20.45 40.10
N VAL A 13 12.14 -20.31 39.70
CA VAL A 13 12.59 -19.20 38.84
C VAL A 13 12.34 -19.49 37.35
N LEU A 14 12.17 -20.76 36.95
CA LEU A 14 12.02 -21.14 35.54
C LEU A 14 10.60 -20.98 34.96
N THR A 15 9.59 -20.73 35.79
CA THR A 15 8.18 -20.68 35.32
C THR A 15 7.70 -19.28 34.95
N PHE A 16 8.36 -18.20 35.37
CA PHE A 16 7.89 -16.84 35.13
C PHE A 16 8.10 -16.31 33.73
N SER A 17 9.07 -16.81 32.97
CA SER A 17 9.34 -16.34 31.61
C SER A 17 8.22 -16.68 30.62
N GLY A 18 7.59 -17.84 30.76
CA GLY A 18 6.49 -18.27 29.88
C GLY A 18 5.21 -17.44 30.08
N CYS A 19 4.97 -16.98 31.31
CA CYS A 19 3.80 -16.18 31.64
C CYS A 19 3.86 -14.79 30.97
N ALA A 20 5.02 -14.13 30.98
CA ALA A 20 5.20 -12.81 30.36
C ALA A 20 5.01 -12.83 28.84
N LEU A 21 5.59 -13.82 28.14
CA LEU A 21 5.43 -13.95 26.68
C LEU A 21 3.97 -14.25 26.30
N ASN A 22 3.29 -15.13 27.03
CA ASN A 22 1.87 -15.41 26.82
C ASN A 22 1.01 -14.15 27.03
N GLN A 23 1.32 -13.33 28.04
CA GLN A 23 0.63 -12.09 28.28
C GLN A 23 0.85 -11.09 27.14
N MET A 24 2.08 -10.96 26.62
CA MET A 24 2.39 -10.10 25.48
C MET A 24 1.58 -10.52 24.23
N VAL A 25 1.57 -11.81 23.90
CA VAL A 25 0.82 -12.33 22.75
C VAL A 25 -0.69 -12.16 22.94
N LYS A 26 -1.20 -12.32 24.18
CA LYS A 26 -2.63 -12.08 24.45
C LYS A 26 -3.00 -10.61 24.26
N LEU A 27 -2.18 -9.67 24.77
CA LEU A 27 -2.42 -8.24 24.58
C LEU A 27 -2.21 -7.81 23.13
N ALA A 28 -1.40 -8.51 22.36
CA ALA A 28 -1.22 -8.24 20.93
C ALA A 28 -2.52 -8.41 20.12
N GLN A 29 -3.54 -9.09 20.63
CA GLN A 29 -4.85 -9.16 19.97
C GLN A 29 -5.56 -7.81 19.94
N ASP A 30 -5.26 -6.92 20.88
CA ASP A 30 -5.83 -5.57 21.01
C ASP A 30 -4.93 -4.50 20.36
N GLN A 31 -3.89 -4.90 19.62
CA GLN A 31 -3.05 -3.95 18.86
C GLN A 31 -3.82 -3.35 17.69
N ASN A 32 -3.58 -2.07 17.43
CA ASN A 32 -4.15 -1.39 16.28
C ASN A 32 -3.10 -1.28 15.17
N LEU A 33 -3.36 -1.93 14.04
CA LEU A 33 -2.51 -1.92 12.86
C LEU A 33 -3.22 -1.16 11.74
N THR A 34 -2.56 -0.18 11.16
CA THR A 34 -3.06 0.58 10.01
C THR A 34 -2.06 0.51 8.86
N VAL A 35 -2.59 0.34 7.66
CA VAL A 35 -1.81 0.29 6.42
C VAL A 35 -2.33 1.38 5.49
N THR A 36 -1.43 2.14 4.88
CA THR A 36 -1.78 3.21 3.95
C THR A 36 -0.86 3.17 2.73
N PRO A 37 -1.39 3.10 1.51
CA PRO A 37 -2.80 2.97 1.15
C PRO A 37 -3.39 1.60 1.52
N ASN A 38 -4.71 1.52 1.69
CA ASN A 38 -5.45 0.29 1.91
C ASN A 38 -6.75 0.33 1.09
N PRO A 39 -6.91 -0.52 0.07
CA PRO A 39 -5.99 -1.59 -0.41
C PRO A 39 -4.61 -1.10 -0.85
N LEU A 40 -3.65 -2.03 -0.95
CA LEU A 40 -2.32 -1.72 -1.50
C LEU A 40 -2.41 -1.33 -2.98
N GLU A 41 -1.55 -0.40 -3.40
CA GLU A 41 -1.51 0.10 -4.78
C GLU A 41 -0.14 -0.11 -5.42
N VAL A 42 -0.14 -0.35 -6.74
CA VAL A 42 1.10 -0.42 -7.52
C VAL A 42 1.33 0.87 -8.29
N HIS A 43 2.54 1.41 -8.17
CA HIS A 43 3.01 2.56 -8.93
C HIS A 43 4.34 2.21 -9.61
N ALA A 44 4.43 2.37 -10.91
CA ALA A 44 5.65 2.09 -11.69
C ALA A 44 6.33 0.75 -11.34
N ASP A 45 5.57 -0.35 -11.32
CA ASP A 45 6.01 -1.71 -10.98
C ASP A 45 6.49 -1.91 -9.53
N THR A 46 6.16 -0.98 -8.66
CA THR A 46 6.52 -1.00 -7.25
C THR A 46 5.28 -0.83 -6.39
N VAL A 47 5.16 -1.62 -5.33
CA VAL A 47 4.16 -1.45 -4.27
C VAL A 47 4.84 -0.84 -3.08
N SER A 48 4.39 0.35 -2.68
CA SER A 48 4.90 1.07 -1.52
C SER A 48 3.75 1.41 -0.58
N PHE A 49 3.95 1.17 0.72
CA PHE A 49 2.94 1.45 1.74
C PHE A 49 3.60 1.75 3.08
N GLU A 50 2.91 2.49 3.91
CA GLU A 50 3.26 2.69 5.30
C GLU A 50 2.40 1.81 6.19
N MET A 51 3.03 1.09 7.12
CA MET A 51 2.34 0.37 8.18
C MET A 51 2.65 1.02 9.53
N SER A 52 1.60 1.40 10.24
CA SER A 52 1.67 1.90 11.62
C SER A 52 1.12 0.86 12.58
N ALA A 53 1.83 0.66 13.69
CA ALA A 53 1.42 -0.23 14.77
C ALA A 53 1.33 0.55 16.08
N ASN A 54 0.16 0.50 16.73
CA ASN A 54 -0.06 1.00 18.07
C ASN A 54 -0.27 -0.20 19.00
N LEU A 55 0.64 -0.39 19.93
CA LEU A 55 0.56 -1.50 20.89
C LEU A 55 -0.26 -1.10 22.12
N PRO A 56 -0.95 -2.05 22.76
CA PRO A 56 -1.62 -1.80 24.01
C PRO A 56 -0.67 -1.38 25.12
N VAL A 57 -1.14 -0.55 26.04
CA VAL A 57 -0.40 -0.19 27.26
C VAL A 57 -0.03 -1.44 28.06
N LYS A 58 1.11 -1.41 28.75
CA LYS A 58 1.64 -2.53 29.57
C LYS A 58 1.95 -3.82 28.80
N MET A 59 1.90 -3.79 27.46
CA MET A 59 2.21 -4.95 26.64
C MET A 59 3.70 -5.26 26.65
N LEU A 60 4.56 -4.25 26.50
CA LEU A 60 6.00 -4.43 26.47
C LEU A 60 6.54 -4.76 27.87
N LYS A 61 7.40 -5.76 27.96
CA LYS A 61 8.02 -6.22 29.20
C LYS A 61 9.53 -6.03 29.13
N LYS A 62 10.10 -5.50 30.21
CA LYS A 62 11.55 -5.25 30.32
C LYS A 62 12.37 -6.50 29.97
N GLY A 63 13.35 -6.33 29.10
CA GLY A 63 14.22 -7.42 28.62
C GLY A 63 13.54 -8.44 27.73
N LYS A 64 12.35 -8.13 27.19
CA LYS A 64 11.66 -8.91 26.14
C LYS A 64 11.56 -8.07 24.89
N VAL A 65 11.45 -8.74 23.74
CA VAL A 65 11.27 -8.11 22.44
C VAL A 65 9.94 -8.56 21.86
N TYR A 66 9.18 -7.62 21.34
CA TYR A 66 8.01 -7.91 20.51
C TYR A 66 8.33 -7.55 19.06
N THR A 67 8.23 -8.51 18.18
CA THR A 67 8.53 -8.37 16.75
C THR A 67 7.25 -8.55 15.96
N LEU A 68 6.94 -7.61 15.07
CA LEU A 68 5.89 -7.73 14.07
C LEU A 68 6.53 -8.17 12.75
N ASN A 69 6.35 -9.44 12.41
CA ASN A 69 6.72 -9.99 11.12
C ASN A 69 5.62 -9.67 10.11
N THR A 70 5.99 -9.14 8.97
CA THR A 70 5.08 -8.74 7.90
C THR A 70 5.34 -9.59 6.68
N PHE A 71 4.28 -10.12 6.08
CA PHE A 71 4.34 -11.01 4.93
C PHE A 71 3.34 -10.56 3.87
N TYR A 72 3.72 -10.62 2.61
CA TYR A 72 2.78 -10.53 1.52
C TYR A 72 2.56 -11.90 0.91
N LYS A 73 1.34 -12.46 1.10
CA LYS A 73 0.97 -13.79 0.65
C LYS A 73 0.16 -13.70 -0.65
N TYR A 74 0.53 -14.48 -1.66
CA TYR A 74 -0.14 -14.55 -2.95
C TYR A 74 -0.02 -15.96 -3.56
N GLY A 75 -1.16 -16.56 -3.88
CA GLY A 75 -1.20 -17.98 -4.28
C GLY A 75 -0.52 -18.86 -3.23
N ASP A 76 0.41 -19.72 -3.67
CA ASP A 76 1.22 -20.57 -2.80
C ASP A 76 2.56 -19.92 -2.39
N SER A 77 2.77 -18.68 -2.77
CA SER A 77 4.01 -17.94 -2.50
C SER A 77 3.83 -16.91 -1.38
N GLU A 78 4.93 -16.57 -0.73
CA GLU A 78 4.99 -15.59 0.33
C GLU A 78 6.29 -14.78 0.22
N SER A 79 6.19 -13.46 0.40
CA SER A 79 7.33 -12.56 0.50
C SER A 79 7.39 -12.00 1.92
N ALA A 80 8.45 -12.33 2.66
CA ALA A 80 8.71 -11.75 3.96
C ALA A 80 9.28 -10.33 3.79
N LEU A 81 8.75 -9.39 4.56
CA LEU A 81 9.23 -8.03 4.62
C LEU A 81 10.03 -7.81 5.91
N GLU A 82 10.77 -6.72 5.95
CA GLU A 82 11.58 -6.40 7.12
C GLU A 82 10.71 -6.20 8.37
N PRO A 83 10.98 -6.88 9.50
CA PRO A 83 10.14 -6.81 10.67
C PRO A 83 10.22 -5.44 11.37
N MET A 84 9.21 -5.13 12.20
CA MET A 84 9.26 -4.05 13.20
C MET A 84 9.50 -4.63 14.57
N GLU A 85 10.49 -4.10 15.28
CA GLU A 85 10.84 -4.51 16.65
C GLU A 85 10.42 -3.46 17.67
N PHE A 86 9.90 -3.92 18.81
CA PHE A 86 9.52 -3.11 19.95
C PHE A 86 10.20 -3.66 21.22
N LYS A 87 10.97 -2.81 21.87
CA LYS A 87 11.63 -3.11 23.15
C LYS A 87 11.11 -2.13 24.20
N ALA A 88 10.89 -2.61 25.42
CA ALA A 88 10.41 -1.74 26.49
C ALA A 88 11.36 -0.56 26.78
N GLU A 89 12.64 -0.75 26.49
CA GLU A 89 13.68 0.25 26.67
C GLU A 89 13.50 1.47 25.73
N ASP A 90 12.94 1.26 24.55
CA ASP A 90 12.69 2.30 23.55
C ASP A 90 11.40 3.11 23.85
N TYR A 91 10.57 2.59 24.77
CA TYR A 91 9.27 3.16 25.13
C TYR A 91 9.12 3.29 26.65
N PRO A 92 9.79 4.24 27.29
CA PRO A 92 9.81 4.36 28.75
C PRO A 92 8.44 4.56 29.40
N ASN A 93 7.48 5.08 28.65
CA ASN A 93 6.11 5.33 29.10
C ASN A 93 5.11 4.24 28.65
N ALA A 94 5.55 3.07 28.21
CA ALA A 94 4.71 2.00 27.67
C ALA A 94 3.66 1.47 28.66
N ASP A 95 3.80 1.74 29.94
CA ASP A 95 2.82 1.38 30.98
C ASP A 95 1.60 2.32 31.03
N SER A 96 1.73 3.54 30.50
CA SER A 96 0.72 4.59 30.55
C SER A 96 0.35 5.14 29.16
N GLN A 97 1.23 5.01 28.20
CA GLN A 97 1.05 5.45 26.80
C GLN A 97 1.22 4.27 25.86
N GLN A 98 0.43 4.26 24.77
CA GLN A 98 0.54 3.24 23.75
C GLN A 98 1.85 3.41 22.97
N PRO A 99 2.74 2.40 22.95
CA PRO A 99 3.88 2.40 22.05
C PRO A 99 3.42 2.46 20.59
N LYS A 100 4.01 3.38 19.83
CA LYS A 100 3.66 3.57 18.42
C LYS A 100 4.92 3.56 17.56
N ALA A 101 4.88 2.82 16.45
CA ALA A 101 5.88 2.86 15.41
C ALA A 101 5.23 2.81 14.04
N SER A 102 5.91 3.41 13.05
CA SER A 102 5.54 3.33 11.64
C SER A 102 6.75 2.94 10.82
N LYS A 103 6.52 2.19 9.75
CA LYS A 103 7.55 1.78 8.81
C LYS A 103 7.02 1.79 7.39
N THR A 104 7.80 2.34 6.46
CA THR A 104 7.51 2.27 5.04
C THR A 104 8.13 1.03 4.44
N TYR A 105 7.34 0.31 3.68
CA TYR A 105 7.72 -0.89 2.95
C TYR A 105 7.65 -0.65 1.46
N THR A 106 8.56 -1.29 0.75
CA THR A 106 8.60 -1.24 -0.71
C THR A 106 8.92 -2.62 -1.24
N MET A 107 8.15 -3.09 -2.20
CA MET A 107 8.37 -4.39 -2.86
C MET A 107 8.12 -4.27 -4.36
N ALA A 108 8.87 -5.04 -5.17
CA ALA A 108 8.64 -5.14 -6.59
C ALA A 108 7.31 -5.86 -6.85
N TYR A 109 6.51 -5.32 -7.77
CA TYR A 109 5.25 -5.94 -8.16
C TYR A 109 5.47 -7.04 -9.20
N SER A 110 4.71 -8.13 -9.04
CA SER A 110 4.51 -9.12 -10.09
C SER A 110 3.01 -9.37 -10.31
N PRO A 111 2.57 -9.77 -11.51
CA PRO A 111 1.14 -10.02 -11.79
C PRO A 111 0.49 -11.06 -10.87
N ALA A 112 1.26 -12.01 -10.34
CA ALA A 112 0.79 -13.01 -9.39
C ALA A 112 0.34 -12.39 -8.05
N MET A 113 0.84 -11.20 -7.71
CA MET A 113 0.53 -10.50 -6.44
C MET A 113 -0.86 -9.85 -6.44
N LYS A 114 -1.54 -9.74 -7.59
CA LYS A 114 -2.83 -9.05 -7.74
C LYS A 114 -3.91 -9.55 -6.77
N SER A 115 -3.90 -10.83 -6.41
CA SER A 115 -4.90 -11.46 -5.53
C SER A 115 -4.28 -11.89 -4.20
N GLY A 116 -3.35 -11.12 -3.67
CA GLY A 116 -2.69 -11.40 -2.41
C GLY A 116 -3.30 -10.68 -1.21
N ASN A 117 -2.70 -10.91 -0.05
CA ASN A 117 -3.01 -10.22 1.20
C ASN A 117 -1.72 -9.87 1.93
N LEU A 118 -1.71 -8.71 2.56
CA LEU A 118 -0.70 -8.36 3.55
C LEU A 118 -1.10 -8.98 4.88
N GLU A 119 -0.24 -9.82 5.43
CA GLU A 119 -0.45 -10.50 6.70
C GLU A 119 0.63 -10.08 7.70
N VAL A 120 0.26 -10.05 8.98
CA VAL A 120 1.17 -9.72 10.08
C VAL A 120 1.08 -10.79 11.15
N GLN A 121 2.24 -11.14 11.73
CA GLN A 121 2.35 -12.07 12.85
C GLN A 121 3.20 -11.44 13.95
N GLY A 122 2.67 -11.38 15.15
CA GLY A 122 3.40 -10.92 16.32
C GLY A 122 4.18 -12.04 16.97
N VAL A 123 5.42 -11.79 17.32
CA VAL A 123 6.30 -12.72 18.03
C VAL A 123 6.84 -12.03 19.28
N ALA A 124 6.47 -12.55 20.46
CA ALA A 124 7.09 -12.16 21.73
C ALA A 124 8.26 -13.07 22.02
N SER A 125 9.43 -12.52 22.25
CA SER A 125 10.67 -13.29 22.50
C SER A 125 11.41 -12.85 23.75
N ASP A 126 12.15 -13.78 24.32
CA ASP A 126 13.06 -13.56 25.43
C ASP A 126 14.49 -13.84 24.97
N PRO A 127 15.27 -12.81 24.62
CA PRO A 127 16.65 -12.99 24.14
C PRO A 127 17.57 -13.70 25.14
N LYS A 128 17.25 -13.65 26.46
CA LYS A 128 18.10 -14.24 27.49
C LYS A 128 18.02 -15.76 27.53
N ASN A 129 16.88 -16.33 27.20
CA ASN A 129 16.67 -17.79 27.27
C ASN A 129 16.25 -18.43 25.95
N GLY A 130 16.19 -17.64 24.85
CA GLY A 130 15.83 -18.09 23.51
C GLY A 130 14.38 -18.55 23.36
N LYS A 131 13.50 -18.30 24.34
CA LYS A 131 12.09 -18.66 24.25
C LYS A 131 11.32 -17.63 23.44
N SER A 132 10.38 -18.09 22.62
CA SER A 132 9.47 -17.24 21.87
C SER A 132 8.04 -17.76 21.93
N LYS A 133 7.09 -16.87 21.64
CA LYS A 133 5.67 -17.18 21.50
C LYS A 133 5.10 -16.34 20.37
N GLU A 134 4.38 -17.00 19.49
CA GLU A 134 3.79 -16.37 18.29
C GLU A 134 2.30 -16.14 18.47
N SER A 135 1.78 -15.07 17.84
CA SER A 135 0.36 -14.86 17.66
C SER A 135 -0.16 -15.60 16.41
N ALA A 136 -1.47 -15.68 16.27
CA ALA A 136 -2.06 -16.00 14.97
C ALA A 136 -1.68 -14.93 13.94
N ARG A 137 -1.66 -15.30 12.66
CA ARG A 137 -1.53 -14.35 11.55
C ARG A 137 -2.82 -13.58 11.36
N LEU A 138 -2.70 -12.30 11.06
CA LEU A 138 -3.80 -11.37 10.81
C LEU A 138 -3.61 -10.72 9.44
N ALA A 139 -4.62 -10.83 8.58
CA ALA A 139 -4.65 -10.07 7.33
C ALA A 139 -4.99 -8.60 7.64
N VAL A 140 -4.15 -7.67 7.15
CA VAL A 140 -4.25 -6.22 7.46
C VAL A 140 -4.56 -5.37 6.24
N ALA A 141 -4.27 -5.84 5.03
CA ALA A 141 -4.66 -5.19 3.79
C ALA A 141 -4.87 -6.21 2.67
N PRO A 142 -5.93 -6.06 1.85
CA PRO A 142 -6.14 -6.90 0.68
C PRO A 142 -5.17 -6.54 -0.44
N GLY A 143 -5.09 -7.44 -1.41
CA GLY A 143 -4.23 -7.48 -2.57
C GLY A 143 -3.88 -6.15 -3.22
N VAL A 144 -3.32 -6.16 -4.41
CA VAL A 144 -2.78 -4.95 -5.04
C VAL A 144 -3.73 -4.42 -6.10
N ILE A 145 -4.14 -3.14 -5.96
CA ILE A 145 -4.85 -2.42 -7.02
C ILE A 145 -3.85 -2.02 -8.11
N THR A 146 -4.18 -2.37 -9.36
CA THR A 146 -3.34 -2.12 -10.53
C THR A 146 -3.87 -1.02 -11.45
N THR A 147 -4.88 -0.26 -11.03
CA THR A 147 -5.51 0.80 -11.83
C THR A 147 -4.53 1.89 -12.25
N SER A 148 -3.53 2.18 -11.42
CA SER A 148 -2.46 3.11 -11.80
C SER A 148 -1.64 2.66 -13.01
N LYS A 149 -1.60 1.35 -13.32
CA LYS A 149 -0.98 0.81 -14.54
C LYS A 149 -1.84 1.01 -15.79
N LEU A 150 -3.14 1.23 -15.62
CA LEU A 150 -4.05 1.52 -16.72
C LEU A 150 -3.92 2.97 -17.19
N VAL A 151 -3.42 3.85 -16.34
CA VAL A 151 -3.04 5.21 -16.69
C VAL A 151 -1.58 5.18 -17.16
N GLN A 152 -1.35 4.70 -18.39
CA GLN A 152 -0.08 4.98 -19.04
C GLN A 152 -0.11 6.47 -19.40
N PRO A 153 0.79 7.30 -18.86
CA PRO A 153 0.97 8.64 -19.41
C PRO A 153 1.48 8.42 -20.82
N VAL A 154 0.63 8.65 -21.78
CA VAL A 154 1.05 8.72 -23.18
C VAL A 154 1.80 10.05 -23.29
N TYR A 155 3.09 10.01 -23.02
CA TYR A 155 3.98 11.10 -23.34
C TYR A 155 4.11 11.09 -24.85
N PHE A 156 3.24 11.84 -25.53
CA PHE A 156 3.56 12.33 -26.85
C PHE A 156 4.67 13.38 -26.66
N ALA A 157 5.88 12.94 -26.58
CA ALA A 157 6.97 13.80 -26.97
C ALA A 157 6.83 14.00 -28.48
N ALA A 158 5.97 14.92 -28.89
CA ALA A 158 6.11 15.50 -30.20
C ALA A 158 7.42 16.30 -30.14
N TYR A 159 8.52 15.62 -30.43
CA TYR A 159 9.73 16.30 -30.82
C TYR A 159 9.41 16.95 -32.17
N ALA A 160 8.82 18.13 -32.11
CA ALA A 160 8.89 19.05 -33.21
C ALA A 160 10.39 19.39 -33.34
N ASN A 161 11.03 18.75 -34.27
CA ASN A 161 12.36 19.15 -34.69
C ASN A 161 12.18 20.51 -35.36
N HIS A 162 12.29 21.60 -34.59
CA HIS A 162 12.16 22.97 -35.07
C HIS A 162 13.37 23.40 -35.89
N GLY A 163 13.75 22.55 -36.86
CA GLY A 163 14.50 23.03 -37.99
C GLY A 163 13.56 23.87 -38.83
N TYR A 164 13.74 25.18 -38.84
CA TYR A 164 13.06 26.11 -39.75
C TYR A 164 13.35 25.62 -41.18
N ASN A 165 12.38 24.92 -41.76
CA ASN A 165 12.51 24.35 -43.11
C ASN A 165 11.55 24.95 -44.14
N ASN A 166 10.98 26.12 -43.88
CA ASN A 166 9.97 26.78 -44.75
C ASN A 166 8.78 25.90 -45.16
N GLN A 167 8.51 24.83 -44.44
CA GLN A 167 7.32 24.00 -44.64
C GLN A 167 6.21 24.46 -43.73
N GLU A 168 4.97 24.41 -44.24
CA GLU A 168 3.80 24.72 -43.40
C GLU A 168 3.74 23.84 -42.18
N GLU A 169 3.75 24.44 -41.00
CA GLU A 169 3.62 23.73 -39.72
C GLU A 169 2.14 23.34 -39.52
N LEU A 170 1.88 22.02 -39.44
CA LEU A 170 0.55 21.54 -39.10
C LEU A 170 0.36 21.63 -37.59
N ILE A 171 -0.39 22.63 -37.14
CA ILE A 171 -0.73 22.80 -35.71
C ILE A 171 -1.90 21.85 -35.40
N PRO A 172 -1.69 20.81 -34.54
CA PRO A 172 -2.77 19.92 -34.18
C PRO A 172 -3.80 20.65 -33.30
N THR A 173 -5.04 20.70 -33.76
CA THR A 173 -6.15 21.21 -32.94
C THR A 173 -6.89 20.03 -32.34
N LYS A 174 -6.93 19.95 -31.01
CA LYS A 174 -7.65 18.91 -30.27
C LYS A 174 -8.92 19.48 -29.65
N VAL A 175 -10.03 18.75 -29.80
CA VAL A 175 -11.29 19.03 -29.14
C VAL A 175 -11.84 17.72 -28.57
N ASP A 176 -12.13 17.69 -27.29
CA ASP A 176 -12.72 16.54 -26.61
C ASP A 176 -14.21 16.79 -26.38
N PHE A 177 -15.05 15.81 -26.71
CA PHE A 177 -16.48 15.81 -26.45
C PHE A 177 -16.85 14.68 -25.53
N PHE A 178 -17.83 14.92 -24.65
CA PHE A 178 -18.29 13.93 -23.69
C PHE A 178 -19.72 13.49 -24.03
N PHE A 179 -19.95 12.18 -23.95
CA PHE A 179 -21.25 11.57 -24.15
C PHE A 179 -21.82 11.14 -22.80
N ASP A 180 -23.15 11.10 -22.70
CA ASP A 180 -23.78 10.45 -21.57
C ASP A 180 -23.59 8.94 -21.65
N GLN A 181 -23.57 8.30 -20.48
CA GLN A 181 -23.50 6.84 -20.36
C GLN A 181 -24.60 6.18 -21.22
N GLY A 182 -24.21 5.23 -22.07
CA GLY A 182 -25.12 4.50 -22.96
C GLY A 182 -25.72 5.34 -24.09
N ARG A 183 -25.19 6.53 -24.38
CA ARG A 183 -25.65 7.38 -25.50
C ARG A 183 -24.56 7.52 -26.56
N SER A 184 -25.00 7.44 -27.81
CA SER A 184 -24.16 7.66 -29.02
C SER A 184 -24.34 9.04 -29.65
N VAL A 185 -25.23 9.86 -29.10
CA VAL A 185 -25.55 11.19 -29.64
C VAL A 185 -24.98 12.25 -28.71
N LEU A 186 -24.24 13.19 -29.29
CA LEU A 186 -23.67 14.32 -28.56
C LEU A 186 -24.78 15.25 -28.07
N LYS A 187 -24.78 15.60 -26.78
CA LYS A 187 -25.76 16.54 -26.21
C LYS A 187 -25.73 17.90 -26.93
N TYR A 188 -26.89 18.53 -27.02
CA TYR A 188 -27.00 19.91 -27.55
C TYR A 188 -26.15 20.89 -26.75
N SER A 189 -26.05 20.70 -25.44
CA SER A 189 -25.17 21.50 -24.53
C SER A 189 -23.70 21.39 -24.90
N GLU A 190 -23.23 20.23 -25.35
CA GLU A 190 -21.86 20.03 -25.81
C GLU A 190 -21.62 20.71 -27.16
N GLN A 191 -22.60 20.64 -28.05
CA GLN A 191 -22.52 21.29 -29.38
C GLN A 191 -22.48 22.82 -29.27
N THR A 192 -23.22 23.38 -28.29
CA THR A 192 -23.29 24.83 -28.05
C THR A 192 -22.26 25.34 -27.06
N SER A 193 -21.48 24.44 -26.42
CA SER A 193 -20.40 24.76 -25.55
C SER A 193 -19.29 25.59 -26.23
N ALA A 194 -18.39 26.18 -25.46
CA ALA A 194 -17.21 26.85 -26.02
C ALA A 194 -16.38 25.92 -26.90
N ARG A 195 -16.29 24.63 -26.53
CA ARG A 195 -15.62 23.59 -27.33
C ARG A 195 -16.32 23.30 -28.64
N GLY A 196 -17.64 23.12 -28.61
CA GLY A 196 -18.44 22.91 -29.79
C GLY A 196 -18.37 24.09 -30.76
N LYS A 197 -18.47 25.31 -30.25
CA LYS A 197 -18.30 26.54 -31.04
C LYS A 197 -16.91 26.63 -31.68
N LYS A 198 -15.84 26.33 -30.90
CA LYS A 198 -14.48 26.30 -31.44
C LYS A 198 -14.29 25.27 -32.55
N PHE A 199 -14.86 24.08 -32.36
CA PHE A 199 -14.84 23.01 -33.37
C PHE A 199 -15.59 23.44 -34.65
N ASN A 200 -16.80 23.97 -34.52
CA ASN A 200 -17.58 24.45 -35.64
C ASN A 200 -16.89 25.60 -36.39
N ALA A 201 -16.27 26.53 -35.67
CA ALA A 201 -15.46 27.59 -36.27
C ALA A 201 -14.28 27.01 -37.06
N PHE A 202 -13.55 26.05 -36.48
CA PHE A 202 -12.45 25.36 -37.15
C PHE A 202 -12.90 24.63 -38.44
N VAL A 203 -14.03 23.95 -38.37
CA VAL A 203 -14.60 23.25 -39.57
C VAL A 203 -15.09 24.24 -40.62
N ALA A 204 -15.61 25.40 -40.21
CA ALA A 204 -16.07 26.45 -41.10
C ALA A 204 -14.92 27.23 -41.77
N GLU A 205 -13.78 27.31 -41.12
CA GLU A 205 -12.57 27.84 -41.71
C GLU A 205 -12.11 26.88 -42.82
N LYS A 206 -11.91 27.39 -44.04
CA LYS A 206 -11.41 26.55 -45.15
C LYS A 206 -9.94 26.16 -44.96
N ASN A 207 -9.66 25.52 -43.85
CA ASN A 207 -8.32 25.06 -43.51
C ASN A 207 -7.96 23.82 -44.33
N VAL A 208 -6.70 23.71 -44.70
CA VAL A 208 -6.17 22.50 -45.35
C VAL A 208 -5.94 21.46 -44.26
N THR A 209 -6.97 20.71 -43.91
CA THR A 209 -6.86 19.60 -42.98
C THR A 209 -6.37 18.37 -43.72
N ARG A 210 -5.19 17.88 -43.42
CA ARG A 210 -4.60 16.68 -44.06
C ARG A 210 -4.99 15.38 -43.35
N THR A 211 -5.20 15.42 -42.07
CA THR A 211 -5.52 14.23 -41.28
C THR A 211 -6.45 14.59 -40.13
N VAL A 212 -7.50 13.81 -39.95
CA VAL A 212 -8.40 13.86 -38.78
C VAL A 212 -8.32 12.52 -38.11
N THR A 213 -7.93 12.53 -36.81
CA THR A 213 -7.93 11.33 -35.97
C THR A 213 -9.06 11.44 -34.95
N ILE A 214 -9.95 10.44 -34.95
CA ILE A 214 -11.06 10.35 -33.98
C ILE A 214 -10.73 9.19 -33.05
N THR A 215 -10.64 9.48 -31.77
CA THR A 215 -10.37 8.47 -30.73
C THR A 215 -11.56 8.44 -29.79
N GLY A 216 -12.17 7.26 -29.59
CA GLY A 216 -13.20 7.01 -28.61
C GLY A 216 -12.60 6.29 -27.40
N THR A 217 -12.95 6.76 -26.22
CA THR A 217 -12.64 6.08 -24.96
C THR A 217 -13.93 5.82 -24.20
N HIS A 218 -14.01 4.71 -23.50
CA HIS A 218 -15.16 4.39 -22.66
C HIS A 218 -14.72 4.20 -21.22
N SER A 219 -15.64 4.44 -20.27
CA SER A 219 -15.42 4.09 -18.88
C SER A 219 -15.42 2.56 -18.72
N PRO A 220 -14.52 1.99 -17.92
CA PRO A 220 -14.52 0.55 -17.61
C PRO A 220 -15.72 0.10 -16.76
N GLU A 221 -16.57 1.03 -16.34
CA GLU A 221 -17.79 0.77 -15.54
C GLU A 221 -19.05 0.60 -16.41
N GLY A 222 -18.88 0.26 -17.66
CA GLY A 222 -19.97 -0.01 -18.59
C GLY A 222 -20.30 -1.49 -18.69
#